data_127d97bf0a54ad914e6d7d99cf5a6f9a
#
_entry.id   127d97bf0a54ad914e6d7d99cf5a6f9a
#
_cell.length_a   1.000
_cell.length_b   1.000
_cell.length_c   1.000
_cell.angle_alpha   90.00
_cell.angle_beta   90.00
_cell.angle_gamma   90.00
#
_symmetry.space_group_name_H-M   'P 1'
#
loop_
_entity.id
_entity.type
_entity.pdbx_description
1 polymer ?
#
loop_
_entity_poly.entity_id
_entity_poly.type
_entity_poly.pdbx_seq_one_letter_code
_entity_poly.pdbx_strand_id
1 'polypeptide(L)'
;MSTTVNSQLTTDLNAARSELATARDQLLKAVGRLSKADLDRARRGQWPIRRVLQHVLESERLYVAGLAHLQGQAQPAQSSVMPDDLDGLVNALGATRETALGLLEGASEETFYEIKPLGHEEYSVFSLLENVALHDREHAAQVEQILAES
;
A
#
# COMPACT_ATOMS: atom_id res chain seq x y z
N MET A 1 -33.26 -7.70 -7.70
CA MET A 1 -32.39 -6.58 -7.69
C MET A 1 -31.94 -6.21 -6.29
N SER A 2 -30.67 -6.20 -6.10
CA SER A 2 -30.17 -6.14 -4.77
C SER A 2 -29.46 -4.81 -4.51
N THR A 3 -30.27 -3.76 -4.31
CA THR A 3 -29.74 -2.44 -3.92
C THR A 3 -28.99 -2.51 -2.60
N THR A 4 -29.40 -3.41 -1.69
CA THR A 4 -28.72 -3.62 -0.41
C THR A 4 -27.29 -4.11 -0.62
N VAL A 5 -27.07 -5.04 -1.56
CA VAL A 5 -25.74 -5.58 -1.84
C VAL A 5 -24.85 -4.53 -2.50
N ASN A 6 -25.40 -3.76 -3.46
CA ASN A 6 -24.65 -2.65 -4.08
C ASN A 6 -24.29 -1.58 -3.05
N SER A 7 -25.20 -1.32 -2.10
CA SER A 7 -24.95 -0.38 -1.01
C SER A 7 -23.83 -0.87 -0.10
N GLN A 8 -23.77 -2.19 0.17
CA GLN A 8 -22.71 -2.75 1.01
C GLN A 8 -21.36 -2.63 0.32
N LEU A 9 -21.27 -2.94 -0.97
CA LEU A 9 -20.03 -2.80 -1.73
C LEU A 9 -19.57 -1.34 -1.72
N THR A 10 -20.46 -0.40 -1.99
CA THR A 10 -20.14 1.03 -1.97
C THR A 10 -19.61 1.46 -0.60
N THR A 11 -20.30 1.03 0.46
CA THR A 11 -19.90 1.32 1.84
C THR A 11 -18.50 0.78 2.13
N ASP A 12 -18.26 -0.47 1.79
CA ASP A 12 -16.98 -1.13 2.06
C ASP A 12 -15.84 -0.54 1.23
N LEU A 13 -16.10 -0.20 -0.04
CA LEU A 13 -15.11 0.47 -0.88
C LEU A 13 -14.75 1.85 -0.33
N ASN A 14 -15.75 2.63 0.09
CA ASN A 14 -15.50 3.95 0.66
C ASN A 14 -14.71 3.85 1.97
N ALA A 15 -15.05 2.87 2.80
CA ALA A 15 -14.32 2.62 4.04
C ALA A 15 -12.88 2.21 3.76
N ALA A 16 -12.67 1.33 2.79
CA ALA A 16 -11.32 0.89 2.41
C ALA A 16 -10.49 2.05 1.86
N ARG A 17 -11.06 2.88 0.98
CA ARG A 17 -10.36 4.06 0.45
C ARG A 17 -9.98 5.03 1.55
N SER A 18 -10.87 5.27 2.51
CA SER A 18 -10.63 6.15 3.65
C SER A 18 -9.52 5.59 4.54
N GLU A 19 -9.55 4.28 4.80
CA GLU A 19 -8.54 3.60 5.60
C GLU A 19 -7.15 3.66 4.93
N LEU A 20 -7.10 3.43 3.63
CA LEU A 20 -5.86 3.55 2.85
C LEU A 20 -5.30 4.97 2.91
N ALA A 21 -6.17 5.98 2.78
CA ALA A 21 -5.75 7.37 2.83
C ALA A 21 -5.18 7.72 4.21
N THR A 22 -5.87 7.32 5.27
CA THR A 22 -5.43 7.59 6.64
C THR A 22 -4.10 6.91 6.95
N ALA A 23 -3.96 5.65 6.55
CA ALA A 23 -2.72 4.90 6.78
C ALA A 23 -1.55 5.51 6.01
N ARG A 24 -1.76 5.88 4.74
CA ARG A 24 -0.73 6.52 3.93
C ARG A 24 -0.36 7.90 4.51
N ASP A 25 -1.32 8.66 5.03
CA ASP A 25 -1.03 9.94 5.66
C ASP A 25 -0.12 9.77 6.87
N GLN A 26 -0.29 8.71 7.65
CA GLN A 26 0.60 8.41 8.77
C GLN A 26 2.03 8.16 8.29
N LEU A 27 2.18 7.38 7.22
CA LEU A 27 3.49 7.13 6.63
C LEU A 27 4.11 8.41 6.08
N LEU A 28 3.34 9.20 5.35
CA LEU A 28 3.83 10.45 4.76
C LEU A 28 4.18 11.49 5.80
N LYS A 29 3.50 11.51 6.95
CA LYS A 29 3.88 12.39 8.06
C LYS A 29 5.25 12.00 8.62
N ALA A 30 5.49 10.72 8.80
CA ALA A 30 6.79 10.23 9.25
C ALA A 30 7.88 10.60 8.23
N VAL A 31 7.61 10.36 6.94
CA VAL A 31 8.54 10.65 5.85
C VAL A 31 8.78 12.15 5.70
N GLY A 32 7.76 12.98 5.92
CA GLY A 32 7.86 14.43 5.78
C GLY A 32 8.80 15.09 6.79
N ARG A 33 9.16 14.38 7.86
CA ARG A 33 10.12 14.87 8.85
C ARG A 33 11.55 14.49 8.53
N LEU A 34 11.77 13.72 7.45
CA LEU A 34 13.11 13.24 7.09
C LEU A 34 13.90 14.28 6.33
N SER A 35 15.18 14.41 6.69
CA SER A 35 16.18 15.05 5.85
C SER A 35 16.83 13.98 4.98
N LYS A 36 17.61 14.38 3.99
CA LYS A 36 18.34 13.43 3.14
C LYS A 36 19.28 12.56 3.97
N ALA A 37 19.90 13.12 4.99
CA ALA A 37 20.81 12.39 5.88
C ALA A 37 20.06 11.32 6.70
N ASP A 38 18.79 11.55 7.02
CA ASP A 38 18.01 10.61 7.82
C ASP A 38 17.78 9.28 7.10
N LEU A 39 17.85 9.25 5.75
CA LEU A 39 17.65 8.02 4.99
C LEU A 39 18.65 6.92 5.36
N ASP A 40 19.80 7.28 5.86
CA ASP A 40 20.84 6.31 6.23
C ASP A 40 20.80 5.92 7.71
N ARG A 41 19.86 6.50 8.46
CA ARG A 41 19.69 6.14 9.88
C ARG A 41 19.04 4.78 10.01
N ALA A 42 19.53 4.02 10.97
CA ALA A 42 19.06 2.66 11.20
C ALA A 42 19.19 2.34 12.69
N ARG A 43 18.32 1.47 13.18
CA ARG A 43 18.53 0.82 14.47
C ARG A 43 19.61 -0.22 14.27
N ARG A 44 20.38 -0.48 15.33
CA ARG A 44 21.50 -1.40 15.28
C ARG A 44 21.09 -2.77 14.74
N GLY A 45 21.76 -3.20 13.66
CA GLY A 45 21.49 -4.49 13.04
C GLY A 45 20.22 -4.56 12.18
N GLN A 46 19.58 -3.42 11.92
CA GLN A 46 18.35 -3.37 11.14
C GLN A 46 18.51 -2.49 9.89
N TRP A 47 17.49 -2.49 9.05
CA TRP A 47 17.51 -1.73 7.80
C TRP A 47 17.55 -0.23 8.05
N PRO A 48 18.25 0.53 7.20
CA PRO A 48 18.13 1.98 7.21
C PRO A 48 16.76 2.40 6.67
N ILE A 49 16.37 3.64 6.97
CA ILE A 49 15.05 4.17 6.55
C ILE A 49 14.88 4.05 5.03
N ARG A 50 15.92 4.34 4.23
CA ARG A 50 15.84 4.17 2.77
C ARG A 50 15.37 2.78 2.41
N ARG A 51 15.94 1.74 3.00
CA ARG A 51 15.56 0.35 2.70
C ARG A 51 14.14 0.04 3.15
N VAL A 52 13.71 0.60 4.28
CA VAL A 52 12.32 0.46 4.74
C VAL A 52 11.37 1.02 3.68
N LEU A 53 11.64 2.23 3.18
CA LEU A 53 10.77 2.86 2.17
C LEU A 53 10.81 2.13 0.83
N GLN A 54 11.98 1.63 0.43
CA GLN A 54 12.10 0.80 -0.76
C GLN A 54 11.28 -0.49 -0.63
N HIS A 55 11.28 -1.09 0.56
CA HIS A 55 10.47 -2.27 0.85
C HIS A 55 8.98 -1.96 0.76
N VAL A 56 8.54 -0.82 1.29
CA VAL A 56 7.14 -0.40 1.17
C VAL A 56 6.75 -0.29 -0.32
N LEU A 57 7.61 0.31 -1.13
CA LEU A 57 7.35 0.44 -2.56
C LEU A 57 7.31 -0.91 -3.27
N GLU A 58 8.25 -1.79 -2.98
CA GLU A 58 8.25 -3.16 -3.54
C GLU A 58 6.95 -3.88 -3.20
N SER A 59 6.54 -3.80 -1.94
CA SER A 59 5.31 -4.44 -1.46
C SER A 59 4.07 -3.83 -2.13
N GLU A 60 4.04 -2.51 -2.29
CA GLU A 60 2.91 -1.85 -2.94
C GLU A 60 2.77 -2.31 -4.40
N ARG A 61 3.88 -2.47 -5.09
CA ARG A 61 3.88 -2.97 -6.47
C ARG A 61 3.32 -4.39 -6.55
N LEU A 62 3.64 -5.22 -5.57
CA LEU A 62 3.07 -6.57 -5.47
C LEU A 62 1.58 -6.52 -5.14
N TYR A 63 1.15 -5.62 -4.28
CA TYR A 63 -0.27 -5.44 -3.97
C TYR A 63 -1.06 -4.99 -5.20
N VAL A 64 -0.50 -4.11 -6.02
CA VAL A 64 -1.13 -3.69 -7.29
C VAL A 64 -1.34 -4.91 -8.18
N ALA A 65 -0.31 -5.73 -8.36
CA ALA A 65 -0.41 -6.96 -9.15
C ALA A 65 -1.46 -7.91 -8.57
N GLY A 66 -1.49 -8.04 -7.25
CA GLY A 66 -2.47 -8.87 -6.55
C GLY A 66 -3.90 -8.39 -6.74
N LEU A 67 -4.14 -7.08 -6.65
CA LEU A 67 -5.47 -6.50 -6.86
C LEU A 67 -5.97 -6.76 -8.28
N ALA A 68 -5.11 -6.60 -9.28
CA ALA A 68 -5.48 -6.90 -10.66
C ALA A 68 -5.81 -8.38 -10.83
N HIS A 69 -4.98 -9.26 -10.26
CA HIS A 69 -5.20 -10.71 -10.34
C HIS A 69 -6.52 -11.11 -9.69
N LEU A 70 -6.79 -10.62 -8.48
CA LEU A 70 -8.01 -10.98 -7.75
C LEU A 70 -9.27 -10.50 -8.46
N GLN A 71 -9.20 -9.43 -9.22
CA GLN A 71 -10.33 -8.88 -9.95
C GLN A 71 -10.43 -9.40 -11.39
N GLY A 72 -9.50 -10.26 -11.81
CA GLY A 72 -9.49 -10.78 -13.18
C GLY A 72 -9.16 -9.69 -14.22
N GLN A 73 -8.45 -8.66 -13.83
CA GLN A 73 -8.08 -7.55 -14.69
C GLN A 73 -6.68 -7.76 -15.26
N ALA A 74 -6.40 -7.09 -16.39
CA ALA A 74 -5.06 -7.09 -16.96
C ALA A 74 -4.08 -6.41 -15.99
N GLN A 75 -2.87 -6.93 -15.92
CA GLN A 75 -1.83 -6.34 -15.09
C GLN A 75 -1.47 -4.96 -15.61
N PRO A 76 -1.53 -3.91 -14.75
CA PRO A 76 -1.13 -2.58 -15.18
C PRO A 76 0.39 -2.51 -15.38
N ALA A 77 0.82 -1.65 -16.28
CA ALA A 77 2.24 -1.39 -16.44
C ALA A 77 2.78 -0.71 -15.19
N GLN A 78 3.89 -1.21 -14.68
CA GLN A 78 4.54 -0.64 -13.51
C GLN A 78 6.02 -0.43 -13.79
N SER A 79 6.59 0.60 -13.18
CA SER A 79 8.03 0.82 -13.24
C SER A 79 8.76 -0.26 -12.45
N SER A 80 9.90 -0.71 -12.96
CA SER A 80 10.80 -1.59 -12.22
C SER A 80 11.93 -0.81 -11.55
N VAL A 81 11.96 0.51 -11.72
CA VAL A 81 13.00 1.35 -11.14
C VAL A 81 12.78 1.48 -9.64
N MET A 82 13.86 1.32 -8.88
CA MET A 82 13.85 1.51 -7.43
C MET A 82 14.59 2.80 -7.10
N PRO A 83 13.87 3.87 -6.70
CA PRO A 83 14.53 5.12 -6.35
C PRO A 83 15.41 5.00 -5.12
N ASP A 84 16.48 5.78 -5.07
CA ASP A 84 17.39 5.85 -3.94
C ASP A 84 17.21 7.13 -3.12
N ASP A 85 16.63 8.17 -3.72
CA ASP A 85 16.45 9.45 -3.03
C ASP A 85 15.03 9.59 -2.49
N LEU A 86 14.88 10.51 -1.55
CA LEU A 86 13.62 10.71 -0.84
C LEU A 86 12.50 11.14 -1.78
N ASP A 87 12.76 12.12 -2.64
CA ASP A 87 11.74 12.62 -3.57
C ASP A 87 11.29 11.54 -4.54
N GLY A 88 12.23 10.77 -5.06
CA GLY A 88 11.92 9.65 -5.95
C GLY A 88 11.07 8.58 -5.27
N LEU A 89 11.39 8.26 -4.02
CA LEU A 89 10.62 7.29 -3.24
C LEU A 89 9.20 7.78 -2.98
N VAL A 90 9.04 9.03 -2.55
CA VAL A 90 7.71 9.61 -2.29
C VAL A 90 6.89 9.65 -3.57
N ASN A 91 7.48 10.09 -4.68
CA ASN A 91 6.78 10.15 -5.95
C ASN A 91 6.35 8.76 -6.43
N ALA A 92 7.23 7.78 -6.31
CA ALA A 92 6.92 6.41 -6.72
C ALA A 92 5.83 5.78 -5.86
N LEU A 93 5.84 6.02 -4.55
CA LEU A 93 4.79 5.56 -3.64
C LEU A 93 3.43 6.15 -4.02
N GLY A 94 3.42 7.45 -4.36
CA GLY A 94 2.18 8.11 -4.80
C GLY A 94 1.64 7.55 -6.10
N ALA A 95 2.50 7.38 -7.10
CA ALA A 95 2.11 6.85 -8.41
C ALA A 95 1.58 5.42 -8.30
N THR A 96 2.24 4.60 -7.49
CA THR A 96 1.83 3.20 -7.29
C THR A 96 0.48 3.13 -6.59
N ARG A 97 0.25 3.97 -5.58
CA ARG A 97 -1.03 4.02 -4.89
C ARG A 97 -2.15 4.48 -5.82
N GLU A 98 -1.90 5.45 -6.69
CA GLU A 98 -2.89 5.87 -7.68
C GLU A 98 -3.27 4.72 -8.61
N THR A 99 -2.30 3.91 -9.02
CA THR A 99 -2.58 2.72 -9.83
C THR A 99 -3.47 1.74 -9.07
N ALA A 100 -3.16 1.49 -7.79
CA ALA A 100 -3.98 0.61 -6.96
C ALA A 100 -5.42 1.12 -6.84
N LEU A 101 -5.59 2.41 -6.57
CA LEU A 101 -6.92 2.99 -6.43
C LEU A 101 -7.70 2.94 -7.74
N GLY A 102 -7.02 3.13 -8.87
CA GLY A 102 -7.64 3.02 -10.20
C GLY A 102 -8.19 1.62 -10.47
N LEU A 103 -7.52 0.58 -10.00
CA LEU A 103 -7.99 -0.79 -10.15
C LEU A 103 -9.29 -1.04 -9.39
N LEU A 104 -9.53 -0.31 -8.31
CA LEU A 104 -10.75 -0.46 -7.51
C LEU A 104 -12.00 0.06 -8.24
N GLU A 105 -11.84 0.89 -9.27
CA GLU A 105 -12.97 1.34 -10.08
C GLU A 105 -13.65 0.18 -10.82
N GLY A 106 -12.90 -0.90 -11.07
CA GLY A 106 -13.45 -2.11 -11.67
C GLY A 106 -13.98 -3.11 -10.66
N ALA A 107 -14.04 -2.75 -9.38
CA ALA A 107 -14.50 -3.68 -8.35
C ALA A 107 -15.96 -4.01 -8.53
N SER A 108 -16.28 -5.31 -8.40
CA SER A 108 -17.65 -5.80 -8.43
C SER A 108 -17.92 -6.57 -7.16
N GLU A 109 -19.19 -6.75 -6.86
CA GLU A 109 -19.60 -7.57 -5.71
C GLU A 109 -19.02 -8.97 -5.78
N GLU A 110 -18.99 -9.57 -6.98
CA GLU A 110 -18.44 -10.91 -7.17
C GLU A 110 -16.96 -10.98 -6.80
N THR A 111 -16.15 -10.01 -7.26
CA THR A 111 -14.71 -10.07 -7.09
C THR A 111 -14.24 -9.53 -5.76
N PHE A 112 -14.98 -8.59 -5.17
CA PHE A 112 -14.53 -7.87 -3.98
C PHE A 112 -14.42 -8.75 -2.75
N TYR A 113 -15.34 -9.67 -2.59
CA TYR A 113 -15.43 -10.53 -1.41
C TYR A 113 -14.94 -11.97 -1.67
N GLU A 114 -14.70 -12.32 -2.91
CA GLU A 114 -14.27 -13.67 -3.26
C GLU A 114 -12.85 -13.93 -2.77
N ILE A 115 -12.68 -15.02 -2.03
CA ILE A 115 -11.37 -15.43 -1.52
C ILE A 115 -10.69 -16.30 -2.57
N LYS A 116 -9.50 -15.91 -2.97
CA LYS A 116 -8.70 -16.61 -3.97
C LYS A 116 -7.25 -16.77 -3.49
N PRO A 117 -6.53 -17.78 -3.98
CA PRO A 117 -5.12 -17.92 -3.71
C PRO A 117 -4.33 -16.72 -4.28
N LEU A 118 -3.38 -16.23 -3.51
CA LEU A 118 -2.44 -15.19 -3.93
C LEU A 118 -1.09 -15.53 -3.30
N GLY A 119 -0.20 -16.12 -4.10
CA GLY A 119 1.05 -16.65 -3.58
C GLY A 119 0.78 -17.84 -2.67
N HIS A 120 1.30 -17.79 -1.46
CA HIS A 120 1.12 -18.86 -0.45
C HIS A 120 -0.07 -18.62 0.49
N GLU A 121 -0.79 -17.54 0.29
CA GLU A 121 -1.91 -17.14 1.14
C GLU A 121 -3.15 -16.97 0.31
N GLU A 122 -4.27 -16.73 0.98
CA GLU A 122 -5.56 -16.47 0.33
C GLU A 122 -6.05 -15.10 0.73
N TYR A 123 -6.58 -14.35 -0.24
CA TYR A 123 -7.13 -13.00 -0.01
C TYR A 123 -8.39 -12.80 -0.84
N SER A 124 -9.27 -11.96 -0.31
CA SER A 124 -10.24 -11.23 -1.13
C SER A 124 -9.64 -9.86 -1.44
N VAL A 125 -10.24 -9.13 -2.36
CA VAL A 125 -9.85 -7.72 -2.58
C VAL A 125 -9.98 -6.95 -1.26
N PHE A 126 -11.09 -7.15 -0.56
CA PHE A 126 -11.35 -6.50 0.72
C PHE A 126 -10.24 -6.74 1.74
N SER A 127 -9.88 -8.00 1.97
CA SER A 127 -8.84 -8.33 2.95
C SER A 127 -7.45 -7.88 2.51
N LEU A 128 -7.18 -7.87 1.21
CA LEU A 128 -5.89 -7.37 0.72
C LEU A 128 -5.76 -5.87 0.99
N LEU A 129 -6.83 -5.10 0.79
CA LEU A 129 -6.81 -3.67 1.07
C LEU A 129 -6.58 -3.38 2.56
N GLU A 130 -7.17 -4.18 3.45
CA GLU A 130 -6.91 -4.08 4.87
C GLU A 130 -5.43 -4.31 5.18
N ASN A 131 -4.83 -5.29 4.52
CA ASN A 131 -3.42 -5.60 4.69
C ASN A 131 -2.52 -4.47 4.18
N VAL A 132 -2.88 -3.84 3.08
CA VAL A 132 -2.14 -2.69 2.54
C VAL A 132 -2.13 -1.53 3.54
N ALA A 133 -3.28 -1.21 4.14
CA ALA A 133 -3.37 -0.16 5.15
C ALA A 133 -2.53 -0.49 6.39
N LEU A 134 -2.62 -1.73 6.86
CA LEU A 134 -1.84 -2.18 8.01
C LEU A 134 -0.34 -2.05 7.74
N HIS A 135 0.09 -2.42 6.54
CA HIS A 135 1.50 -2.35 6.14
C HIS A 135 2.03 -0.92 6.19
N ASP A 136 1.27 0.04 5.70
CA ASP A 136 1.65 1.46 5.78
C ASP A 136 1.82 1.90 7.24
N ARG A 137 0.90 1.49 8.12
CA ARG A 137 0.96 1.86 9.55
C ARG A 137 2.16 1.24 10.25
N GLU A 138 2.45 -0.02 9.96
CA GLU A 138 3.58 -0.71 10.56
C GLU A 138 4.90 -0.03 10.20
N HIS A 139 5.06 0.35 8.94
CA HIS A 139 6.28 0.99 8.49
C HIS A 139 6.37 2.46 8.90
N ALA A 140 5.23 3.15 9.03
CA ALA A 140 5.21 4.49 9.63
C ALA A 140 5.76 4.43 11.06
N ALA A 141 5.29 3.47 11.85
CA ALA A 141 5.78 3.27 13.22
C ALA A 141 7.26 2.91 13.24
N GLN A 142 7.70 2.07 12.31
CA GLN A 142 9.11 1.69 12.20
C GLN A 142 10.01 2.89 11.92
N VAL A 143 9.63 3.76 10.98
CA VAL A 143 10.38 4.98 10.67
C VAL A 143 10.46 5.89 11.91
N GLU A 144 9.33 6.06 12.60
CA GLU A 144 9.27 6.88 13.81
C GLU A 144 10.20 6.34 14.90
N GLN A 145 10.25 5.01 15.08
CA GLN A 145 11.13 4.38 16.05
C GLN A 145 12.60 4.60 15.71
N ILE A 146 12.95 4.50 14.43
CA ILE A 146 14.34 4.76 14.01
C ILE A 146 14.72 6.21 14.33
N LEU A 147 13.83 7.15 14.04
CA LEU A 147 14.10 8.57 14.32
C LEU A 147 14.21 8.83 15.81
N ALA A 148 13.44 8.16 16.64
CA ALA A 148 13.44 8.37 18.08
C ALA A 148 14.70 7.82 18.76
N GLU A 149 15.33 6.80 18.20
CA GLU A 149 16.46 6.09 18.82
C GLU A 149 17.84 6.56 18.39
N SER A 150 17.92 7.50 17.48
CA SER A 150 19.22 7.92 16.96
C SER A 150 19.66 9.34 17.37
#